data_f9190179ce29f8b33c9b7179ee23d583
#
_entry.id   f9190179ce29f8b33c9b7179ee23d583
#
_cell.length_a   1.000
_cell.length_b   1.000
_cell.length_c   1.000
_cell.angle_alpha   90.00
_cell.angle_beta   90.00
_cell.angle_gamma   90.00
#
_symmetry.space_group_name_H-M   'P 1'
#
loop_
_entity.id
_entity.type
_entity.pdbx_description
1 polymer ?
#
loop_
_entity_poly.entity_id
_entity_poly.type
_entity_poly.pdbx_seq_one_letter_code
_entity_poly.pdbx_strand_id
1 'polypeptide(L)'
;MSSDLAAPDLAAAADVIDLAGGVVGKGVRHLAANGGPDVHQLLAYDLAHAAAQVETARALLDYGAKGAQEAAIACAFTADMVHDLITRIAGREASWGIEIAPLKAAHPFLQQFRSPEFVASLAQQAGPRHLDGEMEMVIDGVAGRYG
;
A
#
# COMPACT_ATOMS: atom_id res chain seq x y z
N MET A 1 -1.99 21.36 17.41
CA MET A 1 -3.17 21.79 16.68
C MET A 1 -3.36 20.90 15.48
N SER A 2 -4.53 20.34 15.38
CA SER A 2 -4.87 19.34 14.38
C SER A 2 -5.05 19.91 12.96
N SER A 3 -4.81 21.18 12.75
CA SER A 3 -5.06 21.86 11.47
C SER A 3 -4.05 21.54 10.37
N ASP A 4 -2.97 20.82 10.71
CA ASP A 4 -1.85 20.60 9.80
C ASP A 4 -1.83 19.20 9.16
N LEU A 5 -2.93 18.43 9.31
CA LEU A 5 -3.03 17.15 8.64
C LEU A 5 -3.17 17.35 7.13
N ALA A 6 -2.40 16.59 6.36
CA ALA A 6 -2.49 16.62 4.92
C ALA A 6 -3.90 16.26 4.46
N ALA A 7 -4.43 16.99 3.49
CA ALA A 7 -5.63 16.56 2.78
C ALA A 7 -5.30 15.35 1.91
N PRO A 8 -6.22 14.40 1.75
CA PRO A 8 -6.03 13.30 0.82
C PRO A 8 -5.70 13.81 -0.59
N ASP A 9 -4.77 13.14 -1.25
CA ASP A 9 -4.29 13.53 -2.57
C ASP A 9 -4.21 12.28 -3.46
N LEU A 10 -5.30 12.00 -4.19
CA LEU A 10 -5.40 10.85 -5.06
C LEU A 10 -4.45 10.94 -6.27
N ALA A 11 -4.17 12.14 -6.75
CA ALA A 11 -3.22 12.32 -7.85
C ALA A 11 -1.80 11.94 -7.42
N ALA A 12 -1.40 12.38 -6.23
CA ALA A 12 -0.11 11.99 -5.67
C ALA A 12 -0.05 10.49 -5.38
N ALA A 13 -1.15 9.90 -4.88
CA ALA A 13 -1.25 8.46 -4.68
C ALA A 13 -1.07 7.69 -5.99
N ALA A 14 -1.72 8.15 -7.06
CA ALA A 14 -1.58 7.53 -8.39
C ALA A 14 -0.13 7.55 -8.88
N ASP A 15 0.57 8.67 -8.70
CA ASP A 15 1.98 8.80 -9.08
C ASP A 15 2.88 7.83 -8.29
N VAL A 16 2.63 7.71 -7.01
CA VAL A 16 3.38 6.79 -6.14
C VAL A 16 3.09 5.33 -6.50
N ILE A 17 1.85 5.00 -6.83
CA ILE A 17 1.46 3.65 -7.30
C ILE A 17 2.17 3.33 -8.61
N ASP A 18 2.24 4.27 -9.55
CA ASP A 18 2.94 4.07 -10.81
C ASP A 18 4.44 3.86 -10.61
N LEU A 19 5.04 4.61 -9.70
CA LEU A 19 6.44 4.43 -9.31
C LEU A 19 6.67 3.02 -8.75
N ALA A 20 5.84 2.58 -7.83
CA ALA A 20 5.91 1.25 -7.23
C ALA A 20 5.70 0.15 -8.28
N GLY A 21 4.71 0.32 -9.15
CA GLY A 21 4.44 -0.62 -10.25
C GLY A 21 5.61 -0.74 -11.22
N GLY A 22 6.29 0.36 -11.50
CA GLY A 22 7.49 0.37 -12.33
C GLY A 22 8.63 -0.42 -11.70
N VAL A 23 8.83 -0.29 -10.41
CA VAL A 23 9.84 -1.04 -9.66
C VAL A 23 9.53 -2.54 -9.66
N VAL A 24 8.29 -2.91 -9.38
CA VAL A 24 7.85 -4.32 -9.43
C VAL A 24 8.05 -4.89 -10.84
N GLY A 25 7.68 -4.14 -11.88
CA GLY A 25 7.88 -4.55 -13.27
C GLY A 25 9.34 -4.82 -13.61
N LYS A 26 10.27 -3.98 -13.14
CA LYS A 26 11.71 -4.21 -13.31
C LYS A 26 12.16 -5.49 -12.60
N GLY A 27 11.68 -5.73 -11.38
CA GLY A 27 11.99 -6.95 -10.64
C GLY A 27 11.50 -8.21 -11.36
N VAL A 28 10.30 -8.16 -11.92
CA VAL A 28 9.73 -9.28 -12.69
C VAL A 28 10.58 -9.57 -13.94
N ARG A 29 10.96 -8.54 -14.68
CA ARG A 29 11.82 -8.72 -15.86
C ARG A 29 13.20 -9.26 -15.48
N HIS A 30 13.75 -8.80 -14.36
CA HIS A 30 15.03 -9.31 -13.86
C HIS A 30 14.92 -10.80 -13.47
N LEU A 31 13.87 -11.18 -12.78
CA LEU A 31 13.59 -12.57 -12.44
C LEU A 31 13.52 -13.44 -13.69
N ALA A 32 12.74 -13.02 -14.67
CA ALA A 32 12.56 -13.75 -15.93
C ALA A 32 13.88 -13.92 -16.70
N ALA A 33 14.74 -12.89 -16.69
CA ALA A 33 16.01 -12.92 -17.38
C ALA A 33 17.10 -13.72 -16.67
N ASN A 34 16.90 -14.07 -15.39
CA ASN A 34 17.93 -14.69 -14.55
C ASN A 34 17.52 -16.06 -13.98
N GLY A 35 16.70 -16.80 -14.67
CA GLY A 35 16.37 -18.19 -14.31
C GLY A 35 14.95 -18.44 -13.86
N GLY A 36 14.18 -17.39 -13.62
CA GLY A 36 12.76 -17.50 -13.29
C GLY A 36 12.45 -17.94 -11.86
N PRO A 37 11.16 -18.18 -11.56
CA PRO A 37 10.69 -18.45 -10.19
C PRO A 37 11.28 -19.71 -9.57
N ASP A 38 11.56 -20.74 -10.36
CA ASP A 38 12.08 -22.02 -9.84
C ASP A 38 13.48 -21.86 -9.27
N VAL A 39 14.28 -20.97 -9.84
CA VAL A 39 15.65 -20.70 -9.37
C VAL A 39 15.65 -19.68 -8.22
N HIS A 40 14.77 -18.69 -8.27
CA HIS A 40 14.71 -17.58 -7.31
C HIS A 40 13.36 -17.49 -6.63
N GLN A 41 13.05 -18.49 -5.80
CA GLN A 41 11.73 -18.60 -5.16
C GLN A 41 11.43 -17.48 -4.19
N LEU A 42 12.41 -17.01 -3.41
CA LEU A 42 12.20 -15.90 -2.47
C LEU A 42 11.86 -14.61 -3.21
N LEU A 43 12.59 -14.31 -4.27
CA LEU A 43 12.31 -13.14 -5.10
C LEU A 43 10.92 -13.25 -5.75
N ALA A 44 10.58 -14.40 -6.29
CA ALA A 44 9.27 -14.63 -6.88
C ALA A 44 8.14 -14.42 -5.86
N TYR A 45 8.32 -14.90 -4.64
CA TYR A 45 7.38 -14.70 -3.54
C TYR A 45 7.20 -13.21 -3.21
N ASP A 46 8.31 -12.49 -3.03
CA ASP A 46 8.28 -11.05 -2.74
C ASP A 46 7.61 -10.26 -3.87
N LEU A 47 7.94 -10.60 -5.12
CA LEU A 47 7.34 -9.94 -6.29
C LEU A 47 5.82 -10.18 -6.38
N ALA A 48 5.37 -11.39 -6.09
CA ALA A 48 3.95 -11.72 -6.10
C ALA A 48 3.19 -10.90 -5.06
N HIS A 49 3.71 -10.80 -3.85
CA HIS A 49 3.12 -9.97 -2.79
C HIS A 49 3.12 -8.48 -3.16
N ALA A 50 4.24 -7.98 -3.66
CA ALA A 50 4.35 -6.58 -4.08
C ALA A 50 3.38 -6.25 -5.22
N ALA A 51 3.27 -7.12 -6.22
CA ALA A 51 2.34 -6.94 -7.33
C ALA A 51 0.89 -6.91 -6.85
N ALA A 52 0.51 -7.81 -5.94
CA ALA A 52 -0.83 -7.83 -5.37
C ALA A 52 -1.15 -6.54 -4.62
N GLN A 53 -0.20 -6.02 -3.86
CA GLN A 53 -0.38 -4.75 -3.12
C GLN A 53 -0.51 -3.56 -4.07
N VAL A 54 0.27 -3.51 -5.15
CA VAL A 54 0.17 -2.45 -6.16
C VAL A 54 -1.21 -2.48 -6.83
N GLU A 55 -1.70 -3.65 -7.20
CA GLU A 55 -3.02 -3.78 -7.81
C GLU A 55 -4.14 -3.42 -6.83
N THR A 56 -4.02 -3.78 -5.57
CA THR A 56 -4.96 -3.37 -4.53
C THR A 56 -4.98 -1.84 -4.37
N ALA A 57 -3.80 -1.21 -4.36
CA ALA A 57 -3.71 0.25 -4.30
C ALA A 57 -4.39 0.91 -5.51
N ARG A 58 -4.23 0.35 -6.71
CA ARG A 58 -4.91 0.86 -7.91
C ARG A 58 -6.43 0.79 -7.78
N ALA A 59 -6.94 -0.32 -7.28
CA ALA A 59 -8.37 -0.49 -7.05
C ALA A 59 -8.89 0.52 -6.01
N LEU A 60 -8.08 0.81 -4.99
CA LEU A 60 -8.44 1.79 -3.97
C LEU A 60 -8.48 3.24 -4.49
N LEU A 61 -7.82 3.56 -5.59
CA LEU A 61 -7.99 4.89 -6.21
C LEU A 61 -9.44 5.12 -6.65
N ASP A 62 -10.06 4.13 -7.24
CA ASP A 62 -11.48 4.22 -7.64
C ASP A 62 -12.39 4.35 -6.43
N TYR A 63 -12.12 3.57 -5.38
CA TYR A 63 -12.81 3.69 -4.10
C TYR A 63 -12.62 5.08 -3.50
N GLY A 64 -11.41 5.60 -3.53
CA GLY A 64 -11.07 6.92 -3.00
C GLY A 64 -11.82 8.08 -3.66
N ALA A 65 -12.24 7.91 -4.91
CA ALA A 65 -13.01 8.91 -5.63
C ALA A 65 -14.43 9.12 -5.08
N LYS A 66 -14.91 8.21 -4.21
CA LYS A 66 -16.27 8.29 -3.64
C LYS A 66 -16.44 9.35 -2.56
N GLY A 67 -15.37 9.80 -1.93
CA GLY A 67 -15.44 10.83 -0.91
C GLY A 67 -14.12 11.06 -0.19
N ALA A 68 -14.12 12.02 0.73
CA ALA A 68 -12.91 12.43 1.45
C ALA A 68 -12.36 11.32 2.36
N GLN A 69 -13.24 10.59 3.03
CA GLN A 69 -12.81 9.49 3.90
C GLN A 69 -12.21 8.34 3.10
N GLU A 70 -12.86 7.97 2.01
CA GLU A 70 -12.39 6.92 1.11
C GLU A 70 -11.05 7.31 0.48
N ALA A 71 -10.89 8.57 0.11
CA ALA A 71 -9.62 9.10 -0.39
C ALA A 71 -8.51 9.02 0.66
N ALA A 72 -8.82 9.34 1.92
CA ALA A 72 -7.86 9.22 3.02
C ALA A 72 -7.40 7.78 3.25
N ILE A 73 -8.33 6.83 3.17
CA ILE A 73 -8.03 5.39 3.27
C ILE A 73 -7.12 4.95 2.12
N ALA A 74 -7.43 5.39 0.91
CA ALA A 74 -6.61 5.08 -0.27
C ALA A 74 -5.18 5.61 -0.13
N CYS A 75 -5.01 6.83 0.37
CA CYS A 75 -3.69 7.42 0.60
C CYS A 75 -2.92 6.67 1.69
N ALA A 76 -3.57 6.31 2.79
CA ALA A 76 -2.93 5.55 3.86
C ALA A 76 -2.48 4.17 3.39
N PHE A 77 -3.33 3.45 2.67
CA PHE A 77 -2.99 2.15 2.11
C PHE A 77 -1.81 2.26 1.13
N THR A 78 -1.84 3.25 0.25
CA THR A 78 -0.77 3.46 -0.73
C THR A 78 0.57 3.75 -0.02
N ALA A 79 0.56 4.56 1.02
CA ALA A 79 1.77 4.84 1.79
C ALA A 79 2.31 3.58 2.47
N ASP A 80 1.45 2.77 3.07
CA ASP A 80 1.85 1.49 3.68
C ASP A 80 2.39 0.51 2.64
N MET A 81 1.78 0.45 1.48
CA MET A 81 2.24 -0.40 0.37
C MET A 81 3.66 -0.05 -0.06
N VAL A 82 3.94 1.23 -0.24
CA VAL A 82 5.28 1.69 -0.65
C VAL A 82 6.31 1.43 0.44
N HIS A 83 5.95 1.68 1.69
CA HIS A 83 6.82 1.37 2.82
C HIS A 83 7.16 -0.13 2.86
N ASP A 84 6.17 -0.99 2.68
CA ASP A 84 6.38 -2.43 2.66
C ASP A 84 7.28 -2.85 1.48
N LEU A 85 7.08 -2.26 0.30
CA LEU A 85 7.92 -2.50 -0.87
C LEU A 85 9.38 -2.11 -0.60
N ILE A 86 9.62 -0.94 -0.03
CA ILE A 86 10.96 -0.51 0.36
C ILE A 86 11.60 -1.51 1.32
N THR A 87 10.85 -1.98 2.30
CA THR A 87 11.33 -2.94 3.29
C THR A 87 11.70 -4.28 2.66
N ARG A 88 10.93 -4.74 1.67
CA ARG A 88 11.23 -5.99 0.94
C ARG A 88 12.49 -5.87 0.09
N ILE A 89 12.77 -4.71 -0.44
CA ILE A 89 13.90 -4.46 -1.34
C ILE A 89 15.18 -4.14 -0.57
N ALA A 90 15.10 -3.44 0.53
CA ALA A 90 16.25 -2.98 1.30
C ALA A 90 17.14 -4.17 1.69
N GLY A 91 18.40 -4.12 1.25
CA GLY A 91 19.35 -5.22 1.44
C GLY A 91 19.27 -6.33 0.39
N ARG A 92 18.32 -6.24 -0.55
CA ARG A 92 18.10 -7.24 -1.61
C ARG A 92 18.08 -6.63 -3.01
N GLU A 93 18.64 -5.45 -3.16
CA GLU A 93 18.60 -4.69 -4.42
C GLU A 93 19.22 -5.48 -5.57
N ALA A 94 20.33 -6.15 -5.32
CA ALA A 94 21.00 -6.97 -6.34
C ALA A 94 20.10 -8.14 -6.80
N SER A 95 19.37 -8.77 -5.87
CA SER A 95 18.42 -9.85 -6.19
C SER A 95 17.27 -9.36 -7.04
N TRP A 96 16.77 -8.16 -6.77
CA TRP A 96 15.69 -7.56 -7.56
C TRP A 96 16.19 -6.95 -8.88
N GLY A 97 17.49 -6.73 -9.02
CA GLY A 97 18.06 -6.05 -10.19
C GLY A 97 17.68 -4.58 -10.27
N ILE A 98 17.47 -3.94 -9.12
CA ILE A 98 17.02 -2.54 -9.03
C ILE A 98 17.83 -1.79 -7.98
N GLU A 99 17.72 -0.46 -8.02
CA GLU A 99 18.19 0.42 -6.97
C GLU A 99 17.02 0.94 -6.17
N ILE A 100 17.21 1.13 -4.86
CA ILE A 100 16.18 1.67 -3.99
C ILE A 100 16.01 3.18 -4.15
N ALA A 101 17.02 3.87 -4.66
CA ALA A 101 17.04 5.32 -4.75
C ALA A 101 15.80 5.93 -5.44
N PRO A 102 15.26 5.37 -6.55
CA PRO A 102 14.04 5.93 -7.16
C PRO A 102 12.84 5.94 -6.23
N LEU A 103 12.74 5.00 -5.29
CA LEU A 103 11.63 4.95 -4.33
C LEU A 103 11.70 6.07 -3.30
N LYS A 104 12.83 6.75 -3.15
CA LYS A 104 12.96 7.91 -2.26
C LYS A 104 12.07 9.07 -2.71
N ALA A 105 11.68 9.13 -3.98
CA ALA A 105 10.75 10.13 -4.48
C ALA A 105 9.36 10.01 -3.79
N ALA A 106 9.02 8.84 -3.24
CA ALA A 106 7.79 8.65 -2.49
C ALA A 106 7.88 9.13 -1.03
N HIS A 107 9.05 9.51 -0.54
CA HIS A 107 9.23 9.83 0.87
C HIS A 107 8.32 10.96 1.38
N PRO A 108 8.11 12.06 0.65
CA PRO A 108 7.15 13.09 1.10
C PRO A 108 5.72 12.52 1.26
N PHE A 109 5.30 11.63 0.38
CA PHE A 109 4.01 10.96 0.47
C PHE A 109 3.94 10.09 1.74
N LEU A 110 5.00 9.35 2.04
CA LEU A 110 5.08 8.53 3.26
C LEU A 110 5.01 9.41 4.52
N GLN A 111 5.70 10.55 4.54
CA GLN A 111 5.67 11.47 5.67
C GLN A 111 4.25 12.01 5.94
N GLN A 112 3.49 12.28 4.89
CA GLN A 112 2.13 12.79 5.01
C GLN A 112 1.14 11.71 5.45
N PHE A 113 1.16 10.56 4.81
CA PHE A 113 0.07 9.59 4.91
C PHE A 113 0.40 8.36 5.77
N ARG A 114 1.62 8.26 6.29
CA ARG A 114 1.98 7.31 7.34
C ARG A 114 2.20 7.96 8.71
N SER A 115 2.05 9.28 8.82
CA SER A 115 2.21 9.94 10.13
C SER A 115 1.22 9.36 11.14
N PRO A 116 1.61 9.20 12.40
CA PRO A 116 0.70 8.70 13.42
C PRO A 116 -0.56 9.57 13.55
N GLU A 117 -0.43 10.86 13.37
CA GLU A 117 -1.55 11.82 13.44
C GLU A 117 -2.56 11.57 12.32
N PHE A 118 -2.08 11.34 11.09
CA PHE A 118 -2.96 11.05 9.96
C PHE A 118 -3.68 9.72 10.16
N VAL A 119 -2.96 8.68 10.55
CA VAL A 119 -3.53 7.34 10.78
C VAL A 119 -4.56 7.39 11.91
N ALA A 120 -4.26 8.11 13.00
CA ALA A 120 -5.21 8.28 14.09
C ALA A 120 -6.48 9.02 13.64
N SER A 121 -6.35 10.00 12.73
CA SER A 121 -7.51 10.72 12.19
C SER A 121 -8.45 9.81 11.40
N LEU A 122 -7.93 8.78 10.74
CA LEU A 122 -8.76 7.80 10.03
C LEU A 122 -9.66 7.04 10.99
N ALA A 123 -9.13 6.60 12.12
CA ALA A 123 -9.90 5.89 13.13
C ALA A 123 -11.02 6.77 13.70
N GLN A 124 -10.75 8.06 13.92
CA GLN A 124 -11.75 9.01 14.39
C GLN A 124 -12.83 9.29 13.36
N GLN A 125 -12.46 9.41 12.08
CA GLN A 125 -13.41 9.63 10.98
C GLN A 125 -14.26 8.39 10.72
N ALA A 126 -13.65 7.21 10.80
CA ALA A 126 -14.35 5.95 10.68
C ALA A 126 -15.36 5.75 11.80
N GLY A 127 -15.04 6.23 13.01
CA GLY A 127 -15.94 6.33 14.16
C GLY A 127 -16.97 5.23 14.33
N PRO A 128 -18.03 5.47 15.10
CA PRO A 128 -19.07 4.46 15.34
C PRO A 128 -19.73 3.93 14.07
N ARG A 129 -19.78 4.75 13.04
CA ARG A 129 -20.55 4.46 11.85
C ARG A 129 -19.99 3.33 10.99
N HIS A 130 -18.66 3.19 10.93
CA HIS A 130 -18.00 2.14 10.14
C HIS A 130 -17.50 1.00 10.99
N LEU A 131 -16.95 1.32 12.15
CA LEU A 131 -16.36 0.29 13.01
C LEU A 131 -17.43 -0.55 13.71
N ASP A 132 -18.50 0.06 14.19
CA ASP A 132 -19.53 -0.68 14.92
C ASP A 132 -20.36 -1.57 13.98
N GLY A 133 -20.90 -1.03 12.89
CA GLY A 133 -21.73 -1.79 11.98
C GLY A 133 -20.96 -2.88 11.23
N GLU A 134 -19.80 -2.55 10.67
CA GLU A 134 -18.99 -3.51 9.92
C GLU A 134 -18.34 -4.54 10.83
N MET A 135 -17.90 -4.12 12.00
CA MET A 135 -17.31 -5.04 12.97
C MET A 135 -18.36 -6.01 13.52
N GLU A 136 -19.57 -5.56 13.79
CA GLU A 136 -20.69 -6.45 14.16
C GLU A 136 -20.96 -7.48 13.08
N MET A 137 -21.04 -7.06 11.82
CA MET A 137 -21.22 -7.97 10.68
C MET A 137 -20.13 -9.01 10.59
N VAL A 138 -18.86 -8.60 10.79
CA VAL A 138 -17.71 -9.52 10.77
C VAL A 138 -17.79 -10.48 11.95
N ILE A 139 -18.07 -9.98 13.14
CA ILE A 139 -18.19 -10.80 14.34
C ILE A 139 -19.32 -11.81 14.21
N ASP A 140 -20.49 -11.37 13.75
CA ASP A 140 -21.65 -12.24 13.54
C ASP A 140 -21.37 -13.30 12.47
N GLY A 141 -20.71 -12.90 11.38
CA GLY A 141 -20.30 -13.83 10.34
C GLY A 141 -19.31 -14.87 10.81
N VAL A 142 -18.37 -14.49 11.67
CA VAL A 142 -17.39 -15.41 12.29
C VAL A 142 -18.10 -16.29 13.30
N ALA A 143 -18.93 -15.73 14.18
CA ALA A 143 -19.68 -16.50 15.17
C ALA A 143 -20.59 -17.52 14.49
N GLY A 144 -21.25 -17.15 13.40
CA GLY A 144 -22.08 -18.07 12.62
C GLY A 144 -21.31 -19.22 11.98
N ARG A 145 -20.00 -19.02 11.69
CA ARG A 145 -19.14 -20.06 11.12
C ARG A 145 -18.60 -21.03 12.16
N TYR A 146 -18.29 -20.57 13.34
CA TYR A 146 -17.54 -21.31 14.35
C TYR A 146 -18.31 -21.53 15.64
N GLY A 147 -19.45 -20.93 15.73
CA GLY A 147 -20.39 -21.11 16.86
C GLY A 147 -21.29 -22.29 16.62
#